data_b7f03985abea7b86af451930dd607b87
#
_entry.id   b7f03985abea7b86af451930dd607b87
#
_cell.length_a   1.000
_cell.length_b   1.000
_cell.length_c   1.000
_cell.angle_alpha   90.00
_cell.angle_beta   90.00
_cell.angle_gamma   90.00
#
_symmetry.space_group_name_H-M   'P 1'
#
loop_
_entity.id
_entity.type
_entity.pdbx_description
1 polymer ?
#
loop_
_entity_poly.entity_id
_entity_poly.type
_entity_poly.pdbx_seq_one_letter_code
_entity_poly.pdbx_strand_id
1 'polypeptide(L)'
;MDAEKLSQLTQKVIGDAAGAVGLLLAYIGDQSKVYTTMDELGPSSVKEIADKAGLDERYLREFLSSNAANGYVTYEPAEDKFSLSPEQAAVFAKDGEPTCLQGYFQAIVGQYAEHEKAVETFQSGKGRPWGEHHLCCFCGTDRFFRPGYVGNLVSNWIPSLSGVEDQLKAGAKVADIGCGLGSTTIIMAQTYPNSTIHGYDFHGPSIEEASARAKELGLTNIEFHVSDARDIPDNGYDFACIFDALPVSYTHLTLPTI
;
A
#
# COMPACT_ATOMS: atom_id res chain seq x y z
N MET A 1 22.38 -35.78 -12.09
CA MET A 1 22.02 -34.38 -11.70
C MET A 1 22.99 -33.45 -12.40
N ASP A 2 22.51 -32.41 -13.03
CA ASP A 2 23.28 -31.38 -13.73
C ASP A 2 23.81 -30.38 -12.68
N ALA A 3 25.11 -30.34 -12.48
CA ALA A 3 25.76 -29.55 -11.43
C ALA A 3 25.66 -28.04 -11.71
N GLU A 4 25.64 -27.63 -12.98
CA GLU A 4 25.53 -26.22 -13.35
C GLU A 4 24.09 -25.69 -13.05
N LYS A 5 23.07 -26.44 -13.45
CA LYS A 5 21.67 -26.09 -13.15
C LYS A 5 21.40 -26.07 -11.64
N LEU A 6 22.01 -26.99 -10.88
CA LEU A 6 21.88 -27.00 -9.43
C LEU A 6 22.52 -25.74 -8.83
N SER A 7 23.73 -25.38 -9.27
CA SER A 7 24.41 -24.16 -8.79
C SER A 7 23.59 -22.89 -9.07
N GLN A 8 23.09 -22.74 -10.31
CA GLN A 8 22.27 -21.59 -10.70
C GLN A 8 20.98 -21.49 -9.87
N LEU A 9 20.26 -22.61 -9.66
CA LEU A 9 19.06 -22.65 -8.83
C LEU A 9 19.38 -22.30 -7.36
N THR A 10 20.47 -22.84 -6.82
CA THR A 10 20.91 -22.57 -5.44
C THR A 10 21.21 -21.07 -5.25
N GLN A 11 21.96 -20.47 -6.16
CA GLN A 11 22.29 -19.03 -6.11
C GLN A 11 21.03 -18.17 -6.21
N LYS A 12 20.09 -18.53 -7.11
CA LYS A 12 18.81 -17.83 -7.20
C LYS A 12 18.04 -17.88 -5.89
N VAL A 13 17.89 -19.07 -5.28
CA VAL A 13 17.12 -19.22 -4.04
C VAL A 13 17.79 -18.49 -2.86
N ILE A 14 19.12 -18.47 -2.79
CA ILE A 14 19.86 -17.69 -1.78
C ILE A 14 19.60 -16.19 -1.99
N GLY A 15 19.62 -15.70 -3.24
CA GLY A 15 19.31 -14.29 -3.55
C GLY A 15 17.88 -13.92 -3.18
N ASP A 16 16.90 -14.79 -3.51
CA ASP A 16 15.49 -14.57 -3.15
C ASP A 16 15.30 -14.52 -1.61
N ALA A 17 15.99 -15.41 -0.88
CA ALA A 17 15.95 -15.42 0.60
C ALA A 17 16.59 -14.16 1.21
N ALA A 18 17.72 -13.69 0.65
CA ALA A 18 18.35 -12.44 1.07
C ALA A 18 17.43 -11.24 0.79
N GLY A 19 16.78 -11.19 -0.38
CA GLY A 19 15.77 -10.17 -0.72
C GLY A 19 14.59 -10.17 0.25
N ALA A 20 14.08 -11.34 0.64
CA ALA A 20 12.99 -11.47 1.61
C ALA A 20 13.35 -10.86 2.97
N VAL A 21 14.56 -11.11 3.47
CA VAL A 21 15.09 -10.49 4.70
C VAL A 21 15.29 -8.98 4.50
N GLY A 22 15.81 -8.56 3.34
CA GLY A 22 15.96 -7.13 2.99
C GLY A 22 14.65 -6.37 3.03
N LEU A 23 13.56 -6.94 2.50
CA LEU A 23 12.22 -6.34 2.57
C LEU A 23 11.68 -6.22 4.01
N LEU A 24 11.92 -7.22 4.86
CA LEU A 24 11.56 -7.14 6.27
C LEU A 24 12.33 -6.01 6.98
N LEU A 25 13.63 -5.88 6.71
CA LEU A 25 14.43 -4.78 7.24
C LEU A 25 13.94 -3.43 6.72
N ALA A 26 13.58 -3.32 5.43
CA ALA A 26 13.01 -2.10 4.86
C ALA A 26 11.72 -1.67 5.58
N TYR A 27 10.83 -2.61 5.88
CA TYR A 27 9.64 -2.35 6.70
C TYR A 27 9.99 -1.90 8.12
N ILE A 28 10.97 -2.54 8.78
CA ILE A 28 11.42 -2.13 10.12
C ILE A 28 11.97 -0.70 10.07
N GLY A 29 12.77 -0.36 9.06
CA GLY A 29 13.30 0.99 8.87
C GLY A 29 12.23 2.05 8.65
N ASP A 30 11.17 1.71 7.90
CA ASP A 30 9.98 2.55 7.74
C ASP A 30 9.26 2.79 9.08
N GLN A 31 8.91 1.72 9.78
CA GLN A 31 8.18 1.81 11.06
C GLN A 31 8.99 2.54 12.15
N SER A 32 10.31 2.42 12.10
CA SER A 32 11.25 3.10 13.00
C SER A 32 11.64 4.51 12.50
N LYS A 33 11.07 4.99 11.40
CA LYS A 33 11.34 6.30 10.79
C LYS A 33 12.82 6.54 10.43
N VAL A 34 13.60 5.49 10.21
CA VAL A 34 15.03 5.61 9.90
C VAL A 34 15.23 6.36 8.59
N TYR A 35 14.53 5.95 7.53
CA TYR A 35 14.72 6.53 6.20
C TYR A 35 14.27 8.00 6.13
N THR A 36 13.15 8.36 6.73
CA THR A 36 12.68 9.75 6.80
C THR A 36 13.65 10.62 7.61
N THR A 37 14.18 10.09 8.72
CA THR A 37 15.20 10.77 9.52
C THR A 37 16.48 11.00 8.73
N MET A 38 16.94 10.01 7.96
CA MET A 38 18.12 10.14 7.10
C MET A 38 17.91 11.16 5.98
N ASP A 39 16.73 11.19 5.36
CA ASP A 39 16.39 12.16 4.31
C ASP A 39 16.40 13.60 4.84
N GLU A 40 15.89 13.80 6.07
CA GLU A 40 15.91 15.10 6.73
C GLU A 40 17.31 15.57 7.15
N LEU A 41 18.17 14.65 7.59
CA LEU A 41 19.50 14.98 8.09
C LEU A 41 20.54 15.13 6.97
N GLY A 42 20.37 14.41 5.86
CA GLY A 42 21.43 14.19 4.88
C GLY A 42 22.55 13.28 5.41
N PRO A 43 23.77 13.36 4.88
CA PRO A 43 24.89 12.51 5.30
C PRO A 43 25.22 12.66 6.79
N SER A 44 25.00 11.59 7.58
CA SER A 44 25.07 11.63 9.04
C SER A 44 25.69 10.36 9.62
N SER A 45 26.29 10.49 10.79
CA SER A 45 26.76 9.36 11.59
C SER A 45 25.60 8.55 12.16
N VAL A 46 25.86 7.30 12.53
CA VAL A 46 24.87 6.45 13.21
C VAL A 46 24.33 7.12 14.46
N LYS A 47 25.21 7.77 15.24
CA LYS A 47 24.82 8.47 16.47
C LYS A 47 23.82 9.61 16.21
N GLU A 48 24.06 10.44 15.20
CA GLU A 48 23.16 11.55 14.85
C GLU A 48 21.78 11.05 14.43
N ILE A 49 21.75 9.98 13.62
CA ILE A 49 20.48 9.36 13.21
C ILE A 49 19.77 8.74 14.40
N ALA A 50 20.50 8.00 15.26
CA ALA A 50 19.95 7.35 16.46
C ALA A 50 19.35 8.37 17.43
N ASP A 51 20.08 9.44 17.73
CA ASP A 51 19.63 10.50 18.64
C ASP A 51 18.35 11.18 18.11
N LYS A 52 18.29 11.47 16.80
CA LYS A 52 17.12 12.11 16.21
C LYS A 52 15.91 11.19 16.10
N ALA A 53 16.10 9.92 15.75
CA ALA A 53 15.02 8.94 15.63
C ALA A 53 14.59 8.32 16.97
N GLY A 54 15.36 8.53 18.04
CA GLY A 54 15.12 7.91 19.35
C GLY A 54 15.41 6.41 19.37
N LEU A 55 16.46 5.96 18.67
CA LEU A 55 16.80 4.55 18.48
C LEU A 55 18.11 4.19 19.22
N ASP A 56 18.27 2.90 19.51
CA ASP A 56 19.54 2.36 20.01
C ASP A 56 20.61 2.38 18.92
N GLU A 57 21.77 3.01 19.20
CA GLU A 57 22.85 3.21 18.25
C GLU A 57 23.44 1.90 17.73
N ARG A 58 23.58 0.88 18.59
CA ARG A 58 24.16 -0.40 18.22
C ARG A 58 23.28 -1.15 17.21
N TYR A 59 21.98 -1.25 17.50
CA TYR A 59 21.02 -1.88 16.59
C TYR A 59 20.91 -1.11 15.28
N LEU A 60 20.91 0.22 15.33
CA LEU A 60 20.86 1.05 14.14
C LEU A 60 22.11 0.86 13.26
N ARG A 61 23.31 0.71 13.85
CA ARG A 61 24.54 0.43 13.08
C ARG A 61 24.44 -0.87 12.30
N GLU A 62 23.99 -1.94 12.94
CA GLU A 62 23.79 -3.24 12.25
C GLU A 62 22.74 -3.12 11.13
N PHE A 63 21.63 -2.43 11.40
CA PHE A 63 20.59 -2.17 10.42
C PHE A 63 21.14 -1.39 9.21
N LEU A 64 21.81 -0.28 9.42
CA LEU A 64 22.36 0.56 8.35
C LEU A 64 23.45 -0.16 7.57
N SER A 65 24.29 -0.96 8.23
CA SER A 65 25.31 -1.78 7.57
C SER A 65 24.69 -2.82 6.64
N SER A 66 23.63 -3.49 7.09
CA SER A 66 22.88 -4.44 6.26
C SER A 66 22.21 -3.75 5.07
N ASN A 67 21.60 -2.58 5.29
CA ASN A 67 20.96 -1.80 4.22
C ASN A 67 21.99 -1.27 3.22
N ALA A 68 23.18 -0.87 3.66
CA ALA A 68 24.26 -0.46 2.78
C ALA A 68 24.77 -1.64 1.91
N ALA A 69 24.90 -2.82 2.50
CA ALA A 69 25.27 -4.04 1.77
C ALA A 69 24.22 -4.43 0.70
N ASN A 70 22.93 -4.13 0.94
CA ASN A 70 21.85 -4.34 -0.01
C ASN A 70 21.71 -3.18 -1.03
N GLY A 71 22.45 -2.10 -0.89
CA GLY A 71 22.35 -0.91 -1.76
C GLY A 71 21.13 -0.02 -1.46
N TYR A 72 20.45 -0.22 -0.34
CA TYR A 72 19.27 0.57 0.09
C TYR A 72 19.65 1.92 0.69
N VAL A 73 20.83 2.01 1.29
CA VAL A 73 21.45 3.25 1.77
C VAL A 73 22.88 3.34 1.28
N THR A 74 23.45 4.52 1.28
CA THR A 74 24.83 4.78 0.91
C THR A 74 25.66 4.92 2.18
N TYR A 75 26.84 4.25 2.22
CA TYR A 75 27.82 4.39 3.30
C TYR A 75 29.12 4.98 2.75
N GLU A 76 29.60 6.03 3.39
CA GLU A 76 30.89 6.68 3.09
C GLU A 76 31.92 6.30 4.16
N PRO A 77 32.84 5.36 3.87
CA PRO A 77 33.78 4.85 4.86
C PRO A 77 34.76 5.90 5.38
N ALA A 78 35.13 6.90 4.56
CA ALA A 78 36.10 7.91 4.95
C ALA A 78 35.58 8.85 6.06
N GLU A 79 34.26 9.02 6.11
CA GLU A 79 33.58 9.91 7.08
C GLU A 79 32.80 9.13 8.15
N ASP A 80 32.68 7.82 8.04
CA ASP A 80 31.78 6.94 8.82
C ASP A 80 30.35 7.47 8.83
N LYS A 81 29.82 7.84 7.66
CA LYS A 81 28.48 8.40 7.50
C LYS A 81 27.60 7.56 6.57
N PHE A 82 26.30 7.60 6.87
CA PHE A 82 25.25 7.03 6.04
C PHE A 82 24.38 8.15 5.44
N SER A 83 23.89 7.91 4.24
CA SER A 83 23.01 8.84 3.52
C SER A 83 22.06 8.11 2.60
N LEU A 84 21.05 8.83 2.08
CA LEU A 84 20.21 8.40 0.97
C LEU A 84 20.56 9.21 -0.28
N SER A 85 20.75 8.54 -1.42
CA SER A 85 20.70 9.23 -2.72
C SER A 85 19.27 9.72 -2.99
N PRO A 86 19.04 10.64 -3.94
CA PRO A 86 17.69 11.04 -4.34
C PRO A 86 16.80 9.85 -4.73
N GLU A 87 17.34 8.83 -5.41
CA GLU A 87 16.62 7.63 -5.81
C GLU A 87 16.28 6.75 -4.61
N GLN A 88 17.23 6.57 -3.68
CA GLN A 88 16.98 5.84 -2.44
C GLN A 88 15.93 6.56 -1.58
N ALA A 89 16.01 7.87 -1.45
CA ALA A 89 15.01 8.67 -0.73
C ALA A 89 13.61 8.54 -1.38
N ALA A 90 13.52 8.57 -2.71
CA ALA A 90 12.26 8.42 -3.43
C ALA A 90 11.60 7.06 -3.15
N VAL A 91 12.39 5.97 -3.01
CA VAL A 91 11.88 4.62 -2.76
C VAL A 91 11.55 4.39 -1.27
N PHE A 92 12.39 4.91 -0.34
CA PHE A 92 12.34 4.51 1.06
C PHE A 92 11.87 5.61 2.02
N ALA A 93 11.89 6.90 1.65
CA ALA A 93 11.63 8.00 2.59
C ALA A 93 10.44 8.89 2.21
N LYS A 94 10.10 9.00 0.94
CA LYS A 94 9.09 9.96 0.41
C LYS A 94 7.70 9.33 0.40
N ASP A 95 7.12 9.08 1.59
CA ASP A 95 5.77 8.53 1.68
C ASP A 95 4.74 9.40 0.93
N GLY A 96 3.89 8.76 0.14
CA GLY A 96 2.92 9.44 -0.71
C GLY A 96 3.42 9.77 -2.13
N GLU A 97 4.71 9.67 -2.41
CA GLU A 97 5.24 9.77 -3.77
C GLU A 97 5.03 8.47 -4.56
N PRO A 98 4.79 8.55 -5.89
CA PRO A 98 4.47 7.37 -6.71
C PRO A 98 5.55 6.28 -6.73
N THR A 99 6.79 6.62 -6.42
CA THR A 99 7.93 5.70 -6.40
C THR A 99 8.21 5.11 -5.03
N CYS A 100 7.52 5.56 -3.98
CA CYS A 100 7.72 5.07 -2.62
C CYS A 100 7.12 3.67 -2.44
N LEU A 101 7.93 2.72 -1.98
CA LEU A 101 7.53 1.32 -1.83
C LEU A 101 7.23 0.91 -0.39
N GLN A 102 7.18 1.83 0.55
CA GLN A 102 6.93 1.53 1.97
C GLN A 102 5.60 0.77 2.19
N GLY A 103 4.53 1.18 1.50
CA GLY A 103 3.25 0.46 1.53
C GLY A 103 3.36 -0.97 1.02
N TYR A 104 4.15 -1.21 -0.02
CA TYR A 104 4.38 -2.54 -0.57
C TYR A 104 5.13 -3.45 0.43
N PHE A 105 6.18 -2.93 1.08
CA PHE A 105 6.88 -3.67 2.14
C PHE A 105 5.95 -4.05 3.30
N GLN A 106 5.10 -3.11 3.72
CA GLN A 106 4.10 -3.33 4.76
C GLN A 106 3.11 -4.44 4.37
N ALA A 107 2.59 -4.44 3.15
CA ALA A 107 1.67 -5.46 2.66
C ALA A 107 2.31 -6.86 2.63
N ILE A 108 3.57 -6.97 2.18
CA ILE A 108 4.32 -8.25 2.15
C ILE A 108 4.54 -8.78 3.58
N VAL A 109 4.92 -7.92 4.52
CA VAL A 109 5.11 -8.33 5.92
C VAL A 109 3.80 -8.83 6.52
N GLY A 110 2.66 -8.23 6.16
CA GLY A 110 1.34 -8.75 6.53
C GLY A 110 1.11 -10.19 6.08
N GLN A 111 1.55 -10.55 4.87
CA GLN A 111 1.45 -11.93 4.37
C GLN A 111 2.38 -12.89 5.12
N TYR A 112 3.61 -12.47 5.44
CA TYR A 112 4.52 -13.29 6.22
C TYR A 112 4.02 -13.55 7.65
N ALA A 113 3.38 -12.57 8.28
CA ALA A 113 2.82 -12.69 9.61
C ALA A 113 1.73 -13.78 9.71
N GLU A 114 1.14 -14.16 8.60
CA GLU A 114 0.02 -15.11 8.53
C GLU A 114 0.32 -16.40 7.76
N HIS A 115 1.59 -16.74 7.65
CA HIS A 115 2.03 -17.94 6.92
C HIS A 115 1.36 -19.24 7.40
N GLU A 116 1.06 -19.39 8.70
CA GLU A 116 0.37 -20.57 9.25
C GLU A 116 -1.03 -20.72 8.67
N LYS A 117 -1.81 -19.62 8.60
CA LYS A 117 -3.14 -19.63 7.98
C LYS A 117 -3.06 -19.96 6.47
N ALA A 118 -2.01 -19.51 5.80
CA ALA A 118 -1.79 -19.87 4.40
C ALA A 118 -1.58 -21.39 4.24
N VAL A 119 -0.79 -22.02 5.12
CA VAL A 119 -0.61 -23.51 5.14
C VAL A 119 -1.94 -24.21 5.35
N GLU A 120 -2.76 -23.77 6.29
CA GLU A 120 -4.10 -24.33 6.53
C GLU A 120 -5.02 -24.21 5.30
N THR A 121 -4.95 -23.07 4.59
CA THR A 121 -5.70 -22.84 3.35
C THR A 121 -5.28 -23.83 2.25
N PHE A 122 -3.98 -24.05 2.07
CA PHE A 122 -3.46 -25.06 1.13
C PHE A 122 -3.92 -26.48 1.47
N GLN A 123 -3.97 -26.83 2.75
CA GLN A 123 -4.38 -28.16 3.20
C GLN A 123 -5.90 -28.39 3.09
N SER A 124 -6.69 -27.36 3.42
CA SER A 124 -8.15 -27.48 3.50
C SER A 124 -8.85 -27.21 2.17
N GLY A 125 -8.21 -26.49 1.24
CA GLY A 125 -8.85 -25.98 0.02
C GLY A 125 -9.91 -24.91 0.27
N LYS A 126 -10.07 -24.44 1.52
CA LYS A 126 -10.99 -23.35 1.85
C LYS A 126 -10.34 -22.02 1.49
N GLY A 127 -11.11 -21.15 0.84
CA GLY A 127 -10.68 -19.79 0.59
C GLY A 127 -10.51 -19.01 1.90
N ARG A 128 -9.79 -17.89 1.82
CA ARG A 128 -9.62 -16.97 2.94
C ARG A 128 -10.21 -15.61 2.55
N PRO A 129 -11.25 -15.14 3.24
CA PRO A 129 -11.83 -13.84 2.99
C PRO A 129 -10.80 -12.71 3.20
N TRP A 130 -10.90 -11.65 2.40
CA TRP A 130 -10.01 -10.48 2.52
C TRP A 130 -9.97 -9.94 3.95
N GLY A 131 -11.13 -9.80 4.61
CA GLY A 131 -11.25 -9.31 5.98
C GLY A 131 -10.52 -10.11 7.06
N GLU A 132 -10.04 -11.32 6.77
CA GLU A 132 -9.28 -12.16 7.69
C GLU A 132 -7.75 -11.98 7.58
N HIS A 133 -7.29 -11.12 6.66
CA HIS A 133 -5.87 -10.82 6.52
C HIS A 133 -5.35 -9.90 7.63
N HIS A 134 -4.05 -9.91 7.82
CA HIS A 134 -3.37 -9.06 8.81
C HIS A 134 -3.55 -7.57 8.48
N LEU A 135 -3.67 -6.72 9.50
CA LEU A 135 -3.85 -5.27 9.34
C LEU A 135 -2.81 -4.63 8.39
N CYS A 136 -1.56 -5.08 8.45
CA CYS A 136 -0.51 -4.61 7.54
C CYS A 136 -0.84 -4.86 6.06
N CYS A 137 -1.64 -5.89 5.74
CA CYS A 137 -2.07 -6.14 4.37
C CYS A 137 -2.99 -5.01 3.89
N PHE A 138 -3.99 -4.64 4.67
CA PHE A 138 -4.92 -3.55 4.34
C PHE A 138 -4.23 -2.19 4.24
N CYS A 139 -3.53 -1.81 5.32
CA CYS A 139 -2.85 -0.52 5.39
C CYS A 139 -1.74 -0.41 4.34
N GLY A 140 -0.99 -1.48 4.12
CA GLY A 140 0.07 -1.53 3.13
C GLY A 140 -0.45 -1.42 1.70
N THR A 141 -1.56 -2.11 1.39
CA THR A 141 -2.21 -2.05 0.07
C THR A 141 -2.72 -0.64 -0.22
N ASP A 142 -3.47 -0.04 0.70
CA ASP A 142 -3.95 1.34 0.54
C ASP A 142 -2.77 2.33 0.38
N ARG A 143 -1.75 2.23 1.23
CA ARG A 143 -0.58 3.10 1.19
C ARG A 143 0.21 2.96 -0.12
N PHE A 144 0.25 1.77 -0.69
CA PHE A 144 0.94 1.49 -1.96
C PHE A 144 0.18 2.05 -3.17
N PHE A 145 -1.14 1.87 -3.22
CA PHE A 145 -1.95 2.30 -4.36
C PHE A 145 -2.33 3.78 -4.33
N ARG A 146 -2.48 4.36 -3.15
CA ARG A 146 -2.95 5.75 -2.96
C ARG A 146 -2.19 6.79 -3.76
N PRO A 147 -0.84 6.80 -3.85
CA PRO A 147 -0.11 7.75 -4.68
C PRO A 147 -0.50 7.67 -6.16
N GLY A 148 -0.74 6.45 -6.67
CA GLY A 148 -1.24 6.22 -8.01
C GLY A 148 -2.62 6.82 -8.24
N TYR A 149 -3.53 6.68 -7.29
CA TYR A 149 -4.87 7.28 -7.34
C TYR A 149 -4.80 8.82 -7.31
N VAL A 150 -4.01 9.38 -6.39
CA VAL A 150 -3.80 10.84 -6.29
C VAL A 150 -3.26 11.41 -7.60
N GLY A 151 -2.29 10.74 -8.21
CA GLY A 151 -1.65 11.19 -9.43
C GLY A 151 -2.49 11.01 -10.70
N ASN A 152 -3.45 10.08 -10.73
CA ASN A 152 -4.08 9.68 -11.99
C ASN A 152 -5.61 9.70 -11.99
N LEU A 153 -6.28 9.46 -10.86
CA LEU A 153 -7.72 9.24 -10.85
C LEU A 153 -8.50 10.40 -11.49
N VAL A 154 -8.24 11.60 -11.02
CA VAL A 154 -8.97 12.80 -11.45
C VAL A 154 -8.27 13.57 -12.58
N SER A 155 -6.98 13.34 -12.78
CA SER A 155 -6.21 14.02 -13.82
C SER A 155 -6.17 13.26 -15.15
N ASN A 156 -6.31 11.94 -15.12
CA ASN A 156 -6.12 11.08 -16.28
C ASN A 156 -7.27 10.09 -16.48
N TRP A 157 -7.64 9.30 -15.45
CA TRP A 157 -8.54 8.17 -15.66
C TRP A 157 -9.99 8.63 -15.86
N ILE A 158 -10.54 9.43 -14.96
CA ILE A 158 -11.91 9.96 -15.11
C ILE A 158 -12.07 10.78 -16.39
N PRO A 159 -11.16 11.72 -16.73
CA PRO A 159 -11.25 12.49 -17.98
C PRO A 159 -11.18 11.63 -19.26
N SER A 160 -10.58 10.44 -19.21
CA SER A 160 -10.54 9.52 -20.35
C SER A 160 -11.90 8.87 -20.66
N LEU A 161 -12.84 8.92 -19.72
CA LEU A 161 -14.19 8.38 -19.85
C LEU A 161 -15.12 9.45 -20.43
N SER A 162 -15.68 9.20 -21.61
CA SER A 162 -16.49 10.17 -22.35
C SER A 162 -17.68 10.66 -21.52
N GLY A 163 -17.72 11.96 -21.20
CA GLY A 163 -18.82 12.64 -20.53
C GLY A 163 -18.91 12.41 -19.01
N VAL A 164 -18.10 11.50 -18.44
CA VAL A 164 -18.16 11.18 -16.99
C VAL A 164 -17.71 12.36 -16.14
N GLU A 165 -16.60 13.01 -16.52
CA GLU A 165 -16.09 14.16 -15.76
C GLU A 165 -17.10 15.32 -15.71
N ASP A 166 -17.78 15.61 -16.82
CA ASP A 166 -18.80 16.67 -16.89
C ASP A 166 -20.01 16.32 -16.01
N GLN A 167 -20.45 15.06 -15.98
CA GLN A 167 -21.50 14.60 -15.08
C GLN A 167 -21.09 14.77 -13.61
N LEU A 168 -19.88 14.37 -13.24
CA LEU A 168 -19.35 14.52 -11.88
C LEU A 168 -19.26 16.00 -11.47
N LYS A 169 -18.86 16.88 -12.35
CA LYS A 169 -18.82 18.34 -12.09
C LYS A 169 -20.21 18.94 -11.95
N ALA A 170 -21.20 18.45 -12.71
CA ALA A 170 -22.56 18.91 -12.65
C ALA A 170 -23.32 18.42 -11.42
N GLY A 171 -22.95 17.30 -10.88
CA GLY A 171 -23.59 16.64 -9.74
C GLY A 171 -24.12 15.25 -10.12
N ALA A 172 -23.38 14.23 -9.79
CA ALA A 172 -23.69 12.83 -10.06
C ALA A 172 -23.73 12.01 -8.77
N LYS A 173 -24.44 10.88 -8.82
CA LYS A 173 -24.43 9.88 -7.77
C LYS A 173 -23.44 8.76 -8.14
N VAL A 174 -22.44 8.55 -7.31
CA VAL A 174 -21.33 7.63 -7.58
C VAL A 174 -21.30 6.47 -6.59
N ALA A 175 -21.06 5.25 -7.09
CA ALA A 175 -20.74 4.09 -6.28
C ALA A 175 -19.27 3.67 -6.49
N ASP A 176 -18.48 3.66 -5.42
CA ASP A 176 -17.14 3.12 -5.35
C ASP A 176 -17.20 1.78 -4.62
N ILE A 177 -17.06 0.68 -5.38
CA ILE A 177 -17.33 -0.69 -4.91
C ILE A 177 -16.01 -1.36 -4.54
N GLY A 178 -15.92 -1.88 -3.30
CA GLY A 178 -14.68 -2.37 -2.73
C GLY A 178 -13.73 -1.22 -2.37
N CYS A 179 -14.29 -0.15 -1.79
CA CYS A 179 -13.56 1.10 -1.53
C CYS A 179 -12.47 0.98 -0.46
N GLY A 180 -12.42 -0.13 0.30
CA GLY A 180 -11.43 -0.37 1.35
C GLY A 180 -11.38 0.79 2.36
N LEU A 181 -10.19 1.38 2.51
CA LEU A 181 -9.94 2.52 3.41
C LEU A 181 -10.38 3.88 2.82
N GLY A 182 -11.12 3.88 1.71
CA GLY A 182 -11.81 5.05 1.15
C GLY A 182 -10.94 6.03 0.36
N SER A 183 -9.72 5.67 -0.04
CA SER A 183 -8.81 6.61 -0.70
C SER A 183 -9.37 7.16 -2.01
N THR A 184 -9.91 6.33 -2.89
CA THR A 184 -10.53 6.74 -4.17
C THR A 184 -11.81 7.53 -3.96
N THR A 185 -12.65 7.07 -3.04
CA THR A 185 -13.91 7.71 -2.64
C THR A 185 -13.67 9.14 -2.14
N ILE A 186 -12.67 9.32 -1.26
CA ILE A 186 -12.28 10.63 -0.69
C ILE A 186 -11.75 11.55 -1.79
N ILE A 187 -10.86 11.07 -2.67
CA ILE A 187 -10.31 11.87 -3.79
C ILE A 187 -11.45 12.37 -4.69
N MET A 188 -12.40 11.51 -5.04
CA MET A 188 -13.56 11.91 -5.85
C MET A 188 -14.43 12.93 -5.14
N ALA A 189 -14.72 12.73 -3.85
CA ALA A 189 -15.54 13.66 -3.07
C ALA A 189 -14.90 15.06 -2.93
N GLN A 190 -13.59 15.12 -2.74
CA GLN A 190 -12.84 16.38 -2.70
C GLN A 190 -12.85 17.11 -4.04
N THR A 191 -12.74 16.36 -5.14
CA THR A 191 -12.61 16.94 -6.48
C THR A 191 -13.96 17.36 -7.07
N TYR A 192 -15.03 16.64 -6.74
CA TYR A 192 -16.36 16.84 -7.30
C TYR A 192 -17.40 17.18 -6.21
N PRO A 193 -17.35 18.39 -5.63
CA PRO A 193 -18.18 18.75 -4.46
C PRO A 193 -19.68 18.77 -4.73
N ASN A 194 -20.12 18.83 -6.00
CA ASN A 194 -21.52 18.76 -6.38
C ASN A 194 -22.06 17.33 -6.46
N SER A 195 -21.18 16.33 -6.54
CA SER A 195 -21.54 14.91 -6.61
C SER A 195 -21.65 14.30 -5.22
N THR A 196 -22.47 13.25 -5.08
CA THR A 196 -22.55 12.44 -3.87
C THR A 196 -21.84 11.12 -4.12
N ILE A 197 -20.83 10.83 -3.31
CA ILE A 197 -19.97 9.65 -3.48
C ILE A 197 -20.28 8.63 -2.38
N HIS A 198 -20.65 7.41 -2.77
CA HIS A 198 -20.94 6.30 -1.87
C HIS A 198 -19.83 5.26 -1.98
N GLY A 199 -19.10 5.02 -0.90
CA GLY A 199 -18.13 3.94 -0.79
C GLY A 199 -18.76 2.69 -0.18
N TYR A 200 -18.55 1.54 -0.80
CA TYR A 200 -19.06 0.25 -0.35
C TYR A 200 -17.91 -0.73 -0.13
N ASP A 201 -17.86 -1.35 1.02
CA ASP A 201 -16.97 -2.47 1.31
C ASP A 201 -17.62 -3.42 2.32
N PHE A 202 -17.32 -4.71 2.23
CA PHE A 202 -17.86 -5.68 3.18
C PHE A 202 -17.10 -5.70 4.51
N HIS A 203 -15.87 -5.12 4.55
CA HIS A 203 -15.02 -5.10 5.73
C HIS A 203 -15.34 -3.90 6.63
N GLY A 204 -16.11 -4.13 7.69
CA GLY A 204 -16.55 -3.10 8.63
C GLY A 204 -15.43 -2.21 9.17
N PRO A 205 -14.30 -2.75 9.67
CA PRO A 205 -13.19 -1.92 10.15
C PRO A 205 -12.60 -0.98 9.10
N SER A 206 -12.57 -1.37 7.82
CA SER A 206 -12.14 -0.48 6.73
C SER A 206 -13.11 0.69 6.54
N ILE A 207 -14.41 0.43 6.61
CA ILE A 207 -15.46 1.45 6.50
C ILE A 207 -15.42 2.43 7.69
N GLU A 208 -15.17 1.94 8.89
CA GLU A 208 -14.99 2.80 10.08
C GLU A 208 -13.82 3.77 9.90
N GLU A 209 -12.67 3.27 9.44
CA GLU A 209 -11.49 4.09 9.15
C GLU A 209 -11.73 5.08 8.01
N ALA A 210 -12.34 4.65 6.90
CA ALA A 210 -12.69 5.50 5.77
C ALA A 210 -13.62 6.65 6.21
N SER A 211 -14.62 6.34 7.04
CA SER A 211 -15.55 7.32 7.60
C SER A 211 -14.84 8.33 8.51
N ALA A 212 -13.90 7.86 9.35
CA ALA A 212 -13.12 8.73 10.21
C ALA A 212 -12.26 9.71 9.39
N ARG A 213 -11.56 9.23 8.36
CA ARG A 213 -10.76 10.05 7.44
C ARG A 213 -11.59 11.11 6.72
N ALA A 214 -12.76 10.74 6.21
CA ALA A 214 -13.67 11.70 5.54
C ALA A 214 -14.16 12.78 6.50
N LYS A 215 -14.47 12.40 7.74
CA LYS A 215 -14.89 13.35 8.79
C LYS A 215 -13.77 14.31 9.18
N GLU A 216 -12.53 13.83 9.33
CA GLU A 216 -11.35 14.68 9.61
C GLU A 216 -11.13 15.72 8.50
N LEU A 217 -11.41 15.35 7.25
CA LEU A 217 -11.32 16.22 6.07
C LEU A 217 -12.53 17.14 5.91
N GLY A 218 -13.56 17.03 6.77
CA GLY A 218 -14.76 17.86 6.74
C GLY A 218 -15.66 17.62 5.51
N LEU A 219 -15.58 16.45 4.87
CA LEU A 219 -16.34 16.12 3.69
C LEU A 219 -17.80 15.83 4.07
N THR A 220 -18.74 16.40 3.31
CA THR A 220 -20.20 16.27 3.55
C THR A 220 -20.95 15.61 2.39
N ASN A 221 -20.26 15.39 1.27
CA ASN A 221 -20.79 14.79 0.04
C ASN A 221 -20.34 13.33 -0.15
N ILE A 222 -20.07 12.63 0.94
CA ILE A 222 -19.54 11.27 0.96
C ILE A 222 -20.25 10.43 2.02
N GLU A 223 -20.56 9.19 1.69
CA GLU A 223 -21.13 8.21 2.61
C GLU A 223 -20.42 6.87 2.44
N PHE A 224 -20.18 6.15 3.54
CA PHE A 224 -19.57 4.82 3.54
C PHE A 224 -20.53 3.77 4.09
N HIS A 225 -20.57 2.61 3.45
CA HIS A 225 -21.52 1.55 3.75
C HIS A 225 -20.82 0.19 3.87
N VAL A 226 -21.09 -0.54 4.95
CA VAL A 226 -20.70 -1.95 5.06
C VAL A 226 -21.69 -2.77 4.24
N SER A 227 -21.27 -3.27 3.08
CA SER A 227 -22.14 -4.02 2.18
C SER A 227 -21.31 -4.96 1.29
N ASP A 228 -21.85 -6.14 1.03
CA ASP A 228 -21.38 -6.98 -0.08
C ASP A 228 -21.78 -6.32 -1.41
N ALA A 229 -20.94 -6.47 -2.44
CA ALA A 229 -21.20 -5.91 -3.77
C ALA A 229 -22.53 -6.37 -4.39
N ARG A 230 -23.02 -7.56 -4.00
CA ARG A 230 -24.30 -8.14 -4.43
C ARG A 230 -25.51 -7.49 -3.79
N ASP A 231 -25.33 -6.86 -2.64
CA ASP A 231 -26.38 -6.28 -1.83
C ASP A 231 -26.44 -4.73 -1.95
N ILE A 232 -25.62 -4.16 -2.84
CA ILE A 232 -25.66 -2.73 -3.13
C ILE A 232 -27.01 -2.40 -3.78
N PRO A 233 -27.80 -1.48 -3.19
CA PRO A 233 -29.10 -1.16 -3.72
C PRO A 233 -28.99 -0.50 -5.10
N ASP A 234 -29.87 -0.88 -6.02
CA ASP A 234 -30.05 -0.18 -7.30
C ASP A 234 -30.72 1.16 -7.08
N ASN A 235 -29.92 2.16 -6.74
CA ASN A 235 -30.35 3.50 -6.39
C ASN A 235 -30.14 4.54 -7.50
N GLY A 236 -29.99 4.10 -8.75
CA GLY A 236 -29.80 4.99 -9.88
C GLY A 236 -28.47 5.74 -9.78
N TYR A 237 -27.37 4.99 -9.74
CA TYR A 237 -26.03 5.57 -9.84
C TYR A 237 -25.74 6.02 -11.26
N ASP A 238 -25.17 7.21 -11.40
CA ASP A 238 -24.72 7.76 -12.68
C ASP A 238 -23.35 7.20 -13.08
N PHE A 239 -22.52 6.87 -12.10
CA PHE A 239 -21.20 6.29 -12.29
C PHE A 239 -20.92 5.24 -11.21
N ALA A 240 -20.36 4.10 -11.62
CA ALA A 240 -19.86 3.07 -10.71
C ALA A 240 -18.43 2.71 -11.06
N CYS A 241 -17.59 2.51 -10.05
CA CYS A 241 -16.19 2.16 -10.21
C CYS A 241 -15.77 1.08 -9.21
N ILE A 242 -14.73 0.33 -9.59
CA ILE A 242 -14.09 -0.70 -8.78
C ILE A 242 -12.58 -0.56 -8.98
N PHE A 243 -11.84 -0.25 -7.91
CA PHE A 243 -10.39 -0.12 -7.96
C PHE A 243 -9.75 -1.28 -7.21
N ASP A 244 -8.98 -2.10 -7.94
CA ASP A 244 -8.20 -3.25 -7.43
C ASP A 244 -8.99 -4.32 -6.62
N ALA A 245 -10.31 -4.17 -6.45
CA ALA A 245 -11.15 -5.13 -5.75
C ALA A 245 -11.67 -6.28 -6.63
N LEU A 246 -11.68 -6.12 -7.95
CA LEU A 246 -12.23 -7.11 -8.88
C LEU A 246 -11.51 -8.48 -8.81
N PRO A 247 -10.16 -8.57 -8.70
CA PRO A 247 -9.47 -9.87 -8.55
C PRO A 247 -9.85 -10.62 -7.28
N VAL A 248 -10.15 -9.91 -6.20
CA VAL A 248 -10.58 -10.49 -4.92
C VAL A 248 -12.03 -10.97 -5.02
N SER A 249 -12.90 -10.18 -5.65
CA SER A 249 -14.31 -10.50 -5.88
C SER A 249 -14.50 -11.67 -6.86
N TYR A 250 -13.56 -11.87 -7.81
CA TYR A 250 -13.62 -12.93 -8.81
C TYR A 250 -13.62 -14.34 -8.20
N THR A 251 -12.95 -14.57 -7.08
CA THR A 251 -12.96 -15.87 -6.39
C THR A 251 -14.34 -16.21 -5.79
N HIS A 252 -15.22 -15.24 -5.68
CA HIS A 252 -16.58 -15.41 -5.14
C HIS A 252 -17.68 -15.13 -6.18
N LEU A 253 -17.35 -14.48 -7.29
CA LEU A 253 -18.23 -14.26 -8.42
C LEU A 253 -17.93 -15.33 -9.46
N THR A 254 -18.85 -16.26 -9.70
CA THR A 254 -18.82 -17.10 -10.91
C THR A 254 -19.12 -16.22 -12.13
N LEU A 255 -18.13 -15.46 -12.59
CA LEU A 255 -18.22 -14.86 -13.91
C LEU A 255 -18.13 -15.99 -14.93
N PRO A 256 -19.01 -16.02 -15.93
CA PRO A 256 -18.91 -17.01 -17.00
C PRO A 256 -17.54 -16.83 -17.66
N THR A 257 -16.77 -17.91 -17.66
CA THR A 257 -15.53 -18.00 -18.43
C THR A 257 -15.89 -17.82 -19.89
N ILE A 258 -15.46 -16.73 -20.49
CA ILE A 258 -15.55 -16.49 -21.93
C ILE A 258 -14.46 -17.28 -22.62
#